data_02531c2ea483dffb8461d646f1b36568
#
_entry.id   02531c2ea483dffb8461d646f1b36568
#
_cell.length_a   1.000
_cell.length_b   1.000
_cell.length_c   1.000
_cell.angle_alpha   90.00
_cell.angle_beta   90.00
_cell.angle_gamma   90.00
#
_symmetry.space_group_name_H-M   'P 1'
#
loop_
_entity.id
_entity.type
_entity.pdbx_description
1 polymer ?
#
loop_
_entity_poly.entity_id
_entity_poly.type
_entity_poly.pdbx_seq_one_letter_code
_entity_poly.pdbx_strand_id
1 'polypeptide(L)'
;MKKSPLSRNIPLFIAFRVLFNARWYYPVLAVLFLDFGLSVEEYALLNVAWAAAIVGLEVPSGALADRFGRKRMVVLAAGLMVVEMTVFAFAPLGHSKLLFIVFLLNRLLSGAAEASASGADEALAYDSLASEGRADEWPEVLERVMRWQAVAFFLTMIIGAAAYDERFIQSILFACGIHWKVAPELAMRFPIYLTLGNAVLALWAALNLREPRDPRVLPASNRTTWRMTFETGRWITHAPLAFGVILAGMCFDSVVRLFLTVASNYFRFIAVPEAAFGVIGSGFAVIGFLTPALARRLVGRWNISRNLALVAALTLVGLLGVSRIWPIWGLLWLIPLAMAMSLTQFYVSYYLNRAVTDARQRATVLSFRGLAFNLAYGGAGLLFAGLTRLLGKYNAPDEVFTKALGWLPWYFIVTAAGLAICWKRLKLF
;
A
#
# COMPACT_ATOMS: atom_id res chain seq x y z
N MET A 1 14.66 33.19 -12.71
CA MET A 1 14.07 32.92 -11.37
C MET A 1 14.81 31.76 -10.72
N LYS A 2 15.45 31.95 -9.55
CA LYS A 2 16.06 30.86 -8.80
C LYS A 2 14.93 29.93 -8.31
N LYS A 3 14.97 28.65 -8.70
CA LYS A 3 14.01 27.64 -8.20
C LYS A 3 14.09 27.63 -6.66
N SER A 4 12.94 27.71 -6.00
CA SER A 4 12.85 27.59 -4.55
C SER A 4 13.55 26.31 -4.08
N PRO A 5 14.24 26.32 -2.92
CA PRO A 5 14.84 25.13 -2.34
C PRO A 5 13.84 23.99 -2.10
N LEU A 6 12.55 24.29 -1.92
CA LEU A 6 11.47 23.31 -1.73
C LEU A 6 11.01 22.67 -3.05
N SER A 7 11.26 23.30 -4.20
CA SER A 7 10.96 22.72 -5.52
C SER A 7 11.69 21.38 -5.75
N ARG A 8 12.77 21.10 -4.99
CA ARG A 8 13.51 19.82 -5.01
C ARG A 8 12.81 18.72 -4.18
N ASN A 9 11.88 19.08 -3.28
CA ASN A 9 11.18 18.09 -2.44
C ASN A 9 10.30 17.17 -3.27
N ILE A 10 9.63 17.67 -4.30
CA ILE A 10 8.72 16.85 -5.11
C ILE A 10 9.43 15.70 -5.84
N PRO A 11 10.52 15.93 -6.62
CA PRO A 11 11.25 14.81 -7.22
C PRO A 11 11.89 13.87 -6.19
N LEU A 12 12.37 14.38 -5.05
CA LEU A 12 12.91 13.56 -3.97
C LEU A 12 11.82 12.73 -3.28
N PHE A 13 10.63 13.28 -3.08
CA PHE A 13 9.46 12.55 -2.57
C PHE A 13 9.06 11.41 -3.53
N ILE A 14 8.98 11.70 -4.84
CA ILE A 14 8.68 10.67 -5.85
C ILE A 14 9.73 9.56 -5.79
N ALA A 15 11.02 9.92 -5.78
CA ALA A 15 12.12 8.97 -5.69
C ALA A 15 12.05 8.12 -4.41
N PHE A 16 11.85 8.76 -3.25
CA PHE A 16 11.67 8.06 -1.97
C PHE A 16 10.51 7.08 -2.06
N ARG A 17 9.32 7.53 -2.48
CA ARG A 17 8.10 6.73 -2.53
C ARG A 17 8.24 5.52 -3.45
N VAL A 18 8.87 5.71 -4.62
CA VAL A 18 9.13 4.64 -5.57
C VAL A 18 10.12 3.62 -5.02
N LEU A 19 11.28 4.08 -4.52
CA LEU A 19 12.34 3.21 -4.01
C LEU A 19 11.94 2.47 -2.73
N PHE A 20 11.20 3.14 -1.85
CA PHE A 20 10.71 2.55 -0.60
C PHE A 20 9.70 1.42 -0.84
N ASN A 21 8.86 1.55 -1.87
CA ASN A 21 7.84 0.55 -2.21
C ASN A 21 8.32 -0.51 -3.22
N ALA A 22 9.41 -0.27 -3.95
CA ALA A 22 9.96 -1.19 -4.94
C ALA A 22 10.77 -2.30 -4.28
N ARG A 23 10.09 -3.35 -3.81
CA ARG A 23 10.69 -4.50 -3.12
C ARG A 23 10.81 -5.68 -4.08
N TRP A 24 12.02 -5.97 -4.52
CA TRP A 24 12.33 -6.97 -5.53
C TRP A 24 11.99 -8.42 -5.11
N TYR A 25 11.86 -8.70 -3.81
CA TYR A 25 11.50 -10.02 -3.30
C TYR A 25 9.97 -10.28 -3.23
N TYR A 26 9.13 -9.29 -3.54
CA TYR A 26 7.68 -9.48 -3.48
C TYR A 26 7.13 -10.60 -4.36
N PRO A 27 7.62 -10.83 -5.61
CA PRO A 27 7.12 -11.94 -6.43
C PRO A 27 7.36 -13.31 -5.81
N VAL A 28 8.39 -13.44 -4.98
CA VAL A 28 8.81 -14.71 -4.37
C VAL A 28 8.68 -14.73 -2.84
N LEU A 29 7.99 -13.75 -2.25
CA LEU A 29 7.99 -13.51 -0.81
C LEU A 29 7.71 -14.77 0.03
N ALA A 30 6.62 -15.49 -0.26
CA ALA A 30 6.24 -16.66 0.52
C ALA A 30 7.27 -17.79 0.35
N VAL A 31 7.64 -18.10 -0.89
CA VAL A 31 8.63 -19.15 -1.20
C VAL A 31 9.97 -18.82 -0.56
N LEU A 32 10.41 -17.56 -0.65
CA LEU A 32 11.65 -17.09 -0.06
C LEU A 32 11.72 -17.37 1.46
N PHE A 33 10.63 -17.14 2.20
CA PHE A 33 10.58 -17.43 3.64
C PHE A 33 10.69 -18.94 3.92
N LEU A 34 10.02 -19.75 3.11
CA LEU A 34 10.09 -21.21 3.22
C LEU A 34 11.48 -21.74 2.87
N ASP A 35 12.13 -21.20 1.85
CA ASP A 35 13.48 -21.61 1.42
C ASP A 35 14.56 -21.21 2.43
N PHE A 36 14.34 -20.17 3.26
CA PHE A 36 15.18 -19.92 4.44
C PHE A 36 15.03 -21.00 5.51
N GLY A 37 13.93 -21.75 5.54
CA GLY A 37 13.67 -22.84 6.47
C GLY A 37 12.50 -22.59 7.44
N LEU A 38 11.69 -21.57 7.20
CA LEU A 38 10.48 -21.31 8.00
C LEU A 38 9.33 -22.22 7.56
N SER A 39 8.48 -22.59 8.50
CA SER A 39 7.21 -23.27 8.20
C SER A 39 6.15 -22.28 7.69
N VAL A 40 5.09 -22.81 7.06
CA VAL A 40 3.94 -22.01 6.61
C VAL A 40 3.25 -21.32 7.80
N GLU A 41 3.18 -21.99 8.94
CA GLU A 41 2.62 -21.45 10.18
C GLU A 41 3.44 -20.27 10.71
N GLU A 42 4.77 -20.42 10.74
CA GLU A 42 5.68 -19.35 11.14
C GLU A 42 5.59 -18.15 10.20
N TYR A 43 5.51 -18.40 8.89
CA TYR A 43 5.26 -17.34 7.90
C TYR A 43 3.96 -16.57 8.17
N ALA A 44 2.87 -17.30 8.48
CA ALA A 44 1.59 -16.67 8.82
C ALA A 44 1.70 -15.82 10.10
N LEU A 45 2.32 -16.33 11.15
CA LEU A 45 2.54 -15.61 12.41
C LEU A 45 3.39 -14.34 12.21
N LEU A 46 4.42 -14.44 11.39
CA LEU A 46 5.27 -13.30 11.05
C LEU A 46 4.51 -12.19 10.31
N ASN A 47 3.57 -12.54 9.43
CA ASN A 47 2.71 -11.56 8.79
C ASN A 47 1.71 -10.91 9.76
N VAL A 48 1.21 -11.66 10.75
CA VAL A 48 0.40 -11.10 11.84
C VAL A 48 1.22 -10.12 12.67
N ALA A 49 2.47 -10.44 13.00
CA ALA A 49 3.36 -9.54 13.74
C ALA A 49 3.63 -8.24 12.96
N TRP A 50 3.85 -8.33 11.64
CA TRP A 50 4.00 -7.18 10.77
C TRP A 50 2.75 -6.28 10.77
N ALA A 51 1.57 -6.88 10.62
CA ALA A 51 0.31 -6.14 10.63
C ALA A 51 0.05 -5.47 11.98
N ALA A 52 0.34 -6.17 13.10
CA ALA A 52 0.22 -5.62 14.45
C ALA A 52 1.16 -4.43 14.68
N ALA A 53 2.40 -4.50 14.17
CA ALA A 53 3.34 -3.39 14.24
C ALA A 53 2.84 -2.16 13.47
N ILE A 54 2.28 -2.34 12.27
CA ILE A 54 1.69 -1.24 11.51
C ILE A 54 0.52 -0.63 12.29
N VAL A 55 -0.48 -1.42 12.66
CA VAL A 55 -1.68 -0.95 13.36
C VAL A 55 -1.33 -0.22 14.65
N GLY A 56 -0.37 -0.76 15.41
CA GLY A 56 0.05 -0.16 16.68
C GLY A 56 0.85 1.13 16.55
N LEU A 57 1.60 1.29 15.46
CA LEU A 57 2.52 2.42 15.28
C LEU A 57 2.02 3.50 14.31
N GLU A 58 1.03 3.20 13.46
CA GLU A 58 0.63 4.08 12.36
C GLU A 58 0.12 5.45 12.84
N VAL A 59 -0.78 5.48 13.82
CA VAL A 59 -1.29 6.75 14.35
C VAL A 59 -0.27 7.47 15.25
N PRO A 60 0.43 6.79 16.17
CA PRO A 60 1.51 7.41 16.94
C PRO A 60 2.61 8.01 16.06
N SER A 61 3.00 7.34 14.96
CA SER A 61 4.03 7.85 14.06
C SER A 61 3.60 9.13 13.34
N GLY A 62 2.31 9.22 12.93
CA GLY A 62 1.75 10.45 12.37
C GLY A 62 1.79 11.62 13.35
N ALA A 63 1.43 11.40 14.61
CA ALA A 63 1.52 12.43 15.65
C ALA A 63 2.98 12.82 15.97
N LEU A 64 3.91 11.86 15.89
CA LEU A 64 5.35 12.14 16.00
C LEU A 64 5.86 12.97 14.79
N ALA A 65 5.38 12.69 13.58
CA ALA A 65 5.70 13.45 12.38
C ALA A 65 5.26 14.92 12.49
N ASP A 66 4.05 15.15 12.99
CA ASP A 66 3.52 16.51 13.19
C ASP A 66 4.23 17.26 14.34
N ARG A 67 4.76 16.52 15.33
CA ARG A 67 5.47 17.11 16.48
C ARG A 67 6.94 17.36 16.23
N PHE A 68 7.66 16.38 15.66
CA PHE A 68 9.12 16.41 15.51
C PHE A 68 9.58 16.80 14.11
N GLY A 69 8.65 16.88 13.15
CA GLY A 69 8.91 17.18 11.75
C GLY A 69 8.77 15.93 10.87
N ARG A 70 8.16 16.13 9.72
CA ARG A 70 7.84 15.06 8.78
C ARG A 70 9.07 14.48 8.11
N LYS A 71 10.06 15.34 7.78
CA LYS A 71 11.34 14.88 7.25
C LYS A 71 12.00 13.86 8.18
N ARG A 72 11.99 14.10 9.50
CA ARG A 72 12.63 13.19 10.46
C ARG A 72 11.96 11.81 10.45
N MET A 73 10.64 11.77 10.32
CA MET A 73 9.90 10.50 10.24
C MET A 73 10.16 9.77 8.92
N VAL A 74 10.27 10.48 7.79
CA VAL A 74 10.63 9.89 6.50
C VAL A 74 12.06 9.34 6.52
N VAL A 75 13.01 10.05 7.16
CA VAL A 75 14.38 9.57 7.36
C VAL A 75 14.40 8.35 8.28
N LEU A 76 13.63 8.35 9.36
CA LEU A 76 13.49 7.19 10.26
C LEU A 76 12.94 5.98 9.51
N ALA A 77 11.89 6.15 8.72
CA ALA A 77 11.30 5.08 7.90
C ALA A 77 12.33 4.46 6.94
N ALA A 78 13.07 5.31 6.21
CA ALA A 78 14.13 4.85 5.32
C ALA A 78 15.28 4.16 6.07
N GLY A 79 15.68 4.68 7.23
CA GLY A 79 16.69 4.08 8.09
C GLY A 79 16.26 2.72 8.61
N LEU A 80 15.01 2.58 9.08
CA LEU A 80 14.42 1.31 9.51
C LEU A 80 14.39 0.30 8.35
N MET A 81 14.06 0.73 7.12
CA MET A 81 14.11 -0.13 5.94
C MET A 81 15.54 -0.63 5.65
N VAL A 82 16.57 0.20 5.80
CA VAL A 82 17.97 -0.25 5.65
C VAL A 82 18.30 -1.31 6.69
N VAL A 83 17.95 -1.09 7.96
CA VAL A 83 18.18 -2.06 9.04
C VAL A 83 17.39 -3.35 8.79
N GLU A 84 16.10 -3.25 8.44
CA GLU A 84 15.23 -4.38 8.08
C GLU A 84 15.85 -5.23 6.98
N MET A 85 16.29 -4.59 5.90
CA MET A 85 16.88 -5.30 4.76
C MET A 85 18.26 -5.87 5.07
N THR A 86 19.04 -5.22 5.92
CA THR A 86 20.31 -5.76 6.41
C THR A 86 20.07 -7.02 7.25
N VAL A 87 19.13 -6.99 8.20
CA VAL A 87 18.76 -8.17 9.01
C VAL A 87 18.31 -9.30 8.10
N PHE A 88 17.52 -9.02 7.06
CA PHE A 88 17.06 -10.03 6.10
C PHE A 88 18.21 -10.59 5.25
N ALA A 89 19.09 -9.73 4.75
CA ALA A 89 20.22 -10.13 3.90
C ALA A 89 21.20 -11.09 4.59
N PHE A 90 21.37 -10.95 5.90
CA PHE A 90 22.28 -11.77 6.71
C PHE A 90 21.55 -12.79 7.59
N ALA A 91 20.26 -13.05 7.35
CA ALA A 91 19.51 -14.07 8.07
C ALA A 91 20.14 -15.46 7.91
N PRO A 92 20.21 -16.27 9.00
CA PRO A 92 20.72 -17.64 8.92
C PRO A 92 19.80 -18.51 8.05
N LEU A 93 20.33 -19.63 7.59
CA LEU A 93 19.55 -20.65 6.86
C LEU A 93 19.25 -21.84 7.77
N GLY A 94 18.18 -22.54 7.45
CA GLY A 94 17.78 -23.76 8.16
C GLY A 94 16.82 -23.48 9.32
N HIS A 95 15.95 -24.46 9.59
CA HIS A 95 14.92 -24.33 10.61
C HIS A 95 15.54 -24.19 12.00
N SER A 96 15.38 -23.03 12.63
CA SER A 96 15.91 -22.76 13.97
C SER A 96 15.11 -21.65 14.66
N LYS A 97 15.12 -21.67 16.00
CA LYS A 97 14.54 -20.58 16.81
C LYS A 97 15.18 -19.24 16.49
N LEU A 98 16.49 -19.23 16.19
CA LEU A 98 17.21 -18.02 15.82
C LEU A 98 16.68 -17.44 14.50
N LEU A 99 16.43 -18.29 13.49
CA LEU A 99 15.83 -17.88 12.22
C LEU A 99 14.50 -17.18 12.46
N PHE A 100 13.59 -17.80 13.21
CA PHE A 100 12.28 -17.21 13.52
C PHE A 100 12.41 -15.86 14.22
N ILE A 101 13.30 -15.70 15.20
CA ILE A 101 13.54 -14.42 15.92
C ILE A 101 14.07 -13.36 14.96
N VAL A 102 15.00 -13.71 14.08
CA VAL A 102 15.56 -12.78 13.08
C VAL A 102 14.46 -12.30 12.12
N PHE A 103 13.60 -13.20 11.65
CA PHE A 103 12.49 -12.83 10.79
C PHE A 103 11.39 -12.07 11.54
N LEU A 104 11.15 -12.36 12.81
CA LEU A 104 10.25 -11.58 13.65
C LEU A 104 10.75 -10.14 13.78
N LEU A 105 12.03 -9.96 14.07
CA LEU A 105 12.65 -8.63 14.11
C LEU A 105 12.52 -7.92 12.76
N ASN A 106 12.80 -8.61 11.64
CA ASN A 106 12.61 -8.08 10.29
C ASN A 106 11.16 -7.61 10.08
N ARG A 107 10.15 -8.41 10.44
CA ARG A 107 8.74 -8.06 10.28
C ARG A 107 8.31 -6.87 11.13
N LEU A 108 8.77 -6.80 12.37
CA LEU A 108 8.51 -5.66 13.26
C LEU A 108 9.16 -4.37 12.75
N LEU A 109 10.41 -4.44 12.28
CA LEU A 109 11.12 -3.31 11.67
C LEU A 109 10.42 -2.85 10.39
N SER A 110 9.99 -3.80 9.55
CA SER A 110 9.22 -3.53 8.33
C SER A 110 7.90 -2.80 8.65
N GLY A 111 7.15 -3.30 9.62
CA GLY A 111 5.91 -2.66 10.05
C GLY A 111 6.14 -1.26 10.63
N ALA A 112 7.20 -1.08 11.41
CA ALA A 112 7.58 0.22 11.95
C ALA A 112 8.05 1.20 10.87
N ALA A 113 8.77 0.73 9.83
CA ALA A 113 9.16 1.53 8.68
C ALA A 113 7.95 2.02 7.90
N GLU A 114 7.02 1.11 7.57
CA GLU A 114 5.77 1.44 6.88
C GLU A 114 4.93 2.45 7.67
N ALA A 115 4.72 2.22 8.97
CA ALA A 115 3.98 3.12 9.83
C ALA A 115 4.65 4.50 9.93
N SER A 116 5.99 4.57 9.97
CA SER A 116 6.74 5.83 10.06
C SER A 116 6.68 6.64 8.77
N ALA A 117 6.60 5.98 7.60
CA ALA A 117 6.43 6.64 6.31
C ALA A 117 4.99 7.10 6.09
N SER A 118 4.02 6.30 6.59
CA SER A 118 2.59 6.52 6.36
C SER A 118 2.16 7.92 6.79
N GLY A 119 1.63 8.67 5.84
CA GLY A 119 1.15 10.04 6.04
C GLY A 119 2.24 11.11 6.16
N ALA A 120 3.43 10.80 6.66
CA ALA A 120 4.50 11.76 6.85
C ALA A 120 5.10 12.23 5.50
N ASP A 121 5.36 11.29 4.59
CA ASP A 121 5.93 11.55 3.27
C ASP A 121 4.99 12.36 2.39
N GLU A 122 3.72 11.97 2.35
CA GLU A 122 2.67 12.64 1.60
C GLU A 122 2.38 14.04 2.14
N ALA A 123 2.29 14.18 3.48
CA ALA A 123 2.11 15.47 4.13
C ALA A 123 3.27 16.42 3.85
N LEU A 124 4.53 15.93 3.90
CA LEU A 124 5.73 16.73 3.59
C LEU A 124 5.69 17.27 2.15
N ALA A 125 5.32 16.41 1.19
CA ALA A 125 5.25 16.79 -0.22
C ALA A 125 4.14 17.81 -0.47
N TYR A 126 2.94 17.58 0.06
CA TYR A 126 1.81 18.49 -0.07
C TYR A 126 2.12 19.86 0.55
N ASP A 127 2.67 19.90 1.76
CA ASP A 127 2.98 21.15 2.43
C ASP A 127 4.14 21.92 1.76
N SER A 128 5.06 21.20 1.10
CA SER A 128 6.08 21.84 0.26
C SER A 128 5.45 22.62 -0.90
N LEU A 129 4.42 22.05 -1.55
CA LEU A 129 3.65 22.74 -2.59
C LEU A 129 2.82 23.88 -2.01
N ALA A 130 2.11 23.64 -0.92
CA ALA A 130 1.24 24.62 -0.29
C ALA A 130 2.02 25.86 0.18
N SER A 131 3.22 25.67 0.73
CA SER A 131 4.09 26.78 1.16
C SER A 131 4.64 27.62 0.01
N GLU A 132 4.65 27.08 -1.22
CA GLU A 132 4.99 27.79 -2.46
C GLU A 132 3.76 28.35 -3.19
N GLY A 133 2.54 28.21 -2.64
CA GLY A 133 1.29 28.60 -3.30
C GLY A 133 0.88 27.68 -4.45
N ARG A 134 1.40 26.47 -4.53
CA ARG A 134 1.26 25.49 -5.62
C ARG A 134 0.44 24.25 -5.22
N ALA A 135 -0.41 24.35 -4.20
CA ALA A 135 -1.22 23.23 -3.73
C ALA A 135 -2.11 22.60 -4.82
N ASP A 136 -2.51 23.39 -5.81
CA ASP A 136 -3.32 22.93 -6.94
C ASP A 136 -2.56 21.99 -7.89
N GLU A 137 -1.22 21.91 -7.81
CA GLU A 137 -0.42 20.94 -8.56
C GLU A 137 -0.40 19.55 -7.92
N TRP A 138 -1.03 19.37 -6.74
CA TRP A 138 -1.05 18.09 -6.04
C TRP A 138 -1.58 16.91 -6.87
N PRO A 139 -2.65 17.05 -7.69
CA PRO A 139 -3.11 15.97 -8.56
C PRO A 139 -2.06 15.50 -9.57
N GLU A 140 -1.21 16.42 -10.07
CA GLU A 140 -0.14 16.08 -10.99
C GLU A 140 0.99 15.32 -10.30
N VAL A 141 1.30 15.69 -9.06
CA VAL A 141 2.30 14.99 -8.24
C VAL A 141 1.81 13.57 -7.93
N LEU A 142 0.56 13.41 -7.53
CA LEU A 142 -0.05 12.10 -7.29
C LEU A 142 -0.01 11.23 -8.55
N GLU A 143 -0.40 11.78 -9.70
CA GLU A 143 -0.33 11.06 -10.97
C GLU A 143 1.10 10.57 -11.24
N ARG A 144 2.11 11.43 -11.10
CA ARG A 144 3.52 11.08 -11.33
C ARG A 144 4.00 9.99 -10.37
N VAL A 145 3.70 10.12 -9.07
CA VAL A 145 4.06 9.11 -8.05
C VAL A 145 3.48 7.75 -8.44
N MET A 146 2.18 7.70 -8.68
CA MET A 146 1.49 6.44 -8.97
C MET A 146 1.98 5.81 -10.27
N ARG A 147 2.26 6.60 -11.30
CA ARG A 147 2.86 6.10 -12.55
C ARG A 147 4.24 5.50 -12.34
N TRP A 148 5.12 6.19 -11.62
CA TRP A 148 6.45 5.67 -11.34
C TRP A 148 6.42 4.46 -10.42
N GLN A 149 5.50 4.41 -9.45
CA GLN A 149 5.29 3.22 -8.63
C GLN A 149 4.80 2.03 -9.47
N ALA A 150 3.91 2.25 -10.44
CA ALA A 150 3.44 1.19 -11.33
C ALA A 150 4.58 0.64 -12.21
N VAL A 151 5.43 1.53 -12.77
CA VAL A 151 6.62 1.12 -13.53
C VAL A 151 7.59 0.33 -12.64
N ALA A 152 7.87 0.85 -11.44
CA ALA A 152 8.76 0.17 -10.51
C ALA A 152 8.20 -1.20 -10.08
N PHE A 153 6.89 -1.29 -9.81
CA PHE A 153 6.24 -2.56 -9.48
C PHE A 153 6.35 -3.57 -10.63
N PHE A 154 6.10 -3.14 -11.87
CA PHE A 154 6.27 -3.99 -13.05
C PHE A 154 7.70 -4.55 -13.14
N LEU A 155 8.69 -3.67 -13.01
CA LEU A 155 10.10 -4.07 -13.07
C LEU A 155 10.48 -4.99 -11.90
N THR A 156 10.03 -4.68 -10.68
CA THR A 156 10.34 -5.51 -9.51
C THR A 156 9.73 -6.89 -9.59
N MET A 157 8.55 -7.04 -10.18
CA MET A 157 7.92 -8.35 -10.36
C MET A 157 8.68 -9.23 -11.33
N ILE A 158 9.15 -8.67 -12.46
CA ILE A 158 9.88 -9.44 -13.48
C ILE A 158 11.32 -9.70 -13.03
N ILE A 159 12.06 -8.64 -12.71
CA ILE A 159 13.49 -8.74 -12.38
C ILE A 159 13.68 -9.45 -11.04
N GLY A 160 12.78 -9.23 -10.07
CA GLY A 160 12.85 -9.87 -8.77
C GLY A 160 12.68 -11.38 -8.86
N ALA A 161 11.74 -11.88 -9.65
CA ALA A 161 11.56 -13.31 -9.90
C ALA A 161 12.77 -13.89 -10.68
N ALA A 162 13.25 -13.19 -11.70
CA ALA A 162 14.41 -13.60 -12.47
C ALA A 162 15.70 -13.63 -11.62
N ALA A 163 15.88 -12.66 -10.72
CA ALA A 163 17.02 -12.60 -9.82
C ALA A 163 16.98 -13.67 -8.72
N TYR A 164 15.86 -14.32 -8.49
CA TYR A 164 15.71 -15.42 -7.56
C TYR A 164 16.07 -16.78 -8.19
N ASP A 165 15.90 -16.90 -9.52
CA ASP A 165 16.13 -18.16 -10.25
C ASP A 165 17.63 -18.35 -10.54
N GLU A 166 18.26 -19.32 -9.84
CA GLU A 166 19.66 -19.69 -10.03
C GLU A 166 19.99 -20.05 -11.49
N ARG A 167 19.10 -20.80 -12.16
CA ARG A 167 19.33 -21.26 -13.54
C ARG A 167 19.32 -20.09 -14.52
N PHE A 168 18.42 -19.15 -14.30
CA PHE A 168 18.34 -17.93 -15.11
C PHE A 168 19.58 -17.06 -14.94
N ILE A 169 20.04 -16.84 -13.70
CA ILE A 169 21.27 -16.10 -13.42
C ILE A 169 22.48 -16.81 -14.05
N GLN A 170 22.57 -18.13 -13.88
CA GLN A 170 23.66 -18.92 -14.44
C GLN A 170 23.70 -18.82 -15.97
N SER A 171 22.53 -18.82 -16.65
CA SER A 171 22.48 -18.67 -18.11
C SER A 171 22.96 -17.29 -18.59
N ILE A 172 22.63 -16.22 -17.83
CA ILE A 172 23.12 -14.86 -18.14
C ILE A 172 24.63 -14.77 -17.94
N LEU A 173 25.14 -15.28 -16.82
CA LEU A 173 26.59 -15.26 -16.55
C LEU A 173 27.37 -16.02 -17.65
N PHE A 174 26.87 -17.20 -18.05
CA PHE A 174 27.46 -17.97 -19.12
C PHE A 174 27.44 -17.21 -20.47
N ALA A 175 26.32 -16.56 -20.80
CA ALA A 175 26.22 -15.72 -22.00
C ALA A 175 27.19 -14.52 -21.98
N CYS A 176 27.54 -14.02 -20.79
CA CYS A 176 28.53 -12.97 -20.57
C CYS A 176 29.98 -13.51 -20.53
N GLY A 177 30.21 -14.81 -20.71
CA GLY A 177 31.55 -15.43 -20.64
C GLY A 177 32.05 -15.65 -19.21
N ILE A 178 31.18 -15.51 -18.20
CA ILE A 178 31.53 -15.68 -16.78
C ILE A 178 31.17 -17.11 -16.35
N HIS A 179 32.17 -17.93 -16.07
CA HIS A 179 31.99 -19.34 -15.67
C HIS A 179 31.88 -19.54 -14.14
N TRP A 180 31.35 -18.56 -13.43
CA TRP A 180 31.13 -18.67 -12.00
C TRP A 180 29.82 -19.40 -11.70
N LYS A 181 29.88 -20.47 -10.88
CA LYS A 181 28.67 -21.16 -10.42
C LYS A 181 28.08 -20.42 -9.25
N VAL A 182 26.85 -19.97 -9.42
CA VAL A 182 26.07 -19.32 -8.36
C VAL A 182 25.47 -20.41 -7.47
N ALA A 183 25.72 -20.33 -6.17
CA ALA A 183 25.06 -21.24 -5.23
C ALA A 183 23.58 -20.85 -5.04
N PRO A 184 22.65 -21.82 -4.91
CA PRO A 184 21.23 -21.55 -4.68
C PRO A 184 20.97 -20.59 -3.52
N GLU A 185 21.73 -20.77 -2.42
CA GLU A 185 21.65 -19.94 -1.22
C GLU A 185 22.05 -18.48 -1.46
N LEU A 186 22.88 -18.24 -2.47
CA LEU A 186 23.26 -16.90 -2.89
C LEU A 186 22.20 -16.30 -3.83
N ALA A 187 21.72 -17.10 -4.80
CA ALA A 187 20.71 -16.66 -5.76
C ALA A 187 19.45 -16.18 -5.06
N MET A 188 18.93 -16.92 -4.07
CA MET A 188 17.74 -16.54 -3.32
C MET A 188 17.89 -15.22 -2.54
N ARG A 189 19.13 -14.76 -2.28
CA ARG A 189 19.39 -13.47 -1.59
C ARG A 189 19.47 -12.28 -2.54
N PHE A 190 19.64 -12.46 -3.85
CA PHE A 190 19.76 -11.34 -4.79
C PHE A 190 18.57 -10.37 -4.75
N PRO A 191 17.29 -10.81 -4.73
CA PRO A 191 16.17 -9.89 -4.58
C PRO A 191 16.23 -9.08 -3.28
N ILE A 192 16.79 -9.66 -2.21
CA ILE A 192 16.99 -8.97 -0.93
C ILE A 192 18.08 -7.90 -1.08
N TYR A 193 19.22 -8.24 -1.70
CA TYR A 193 20.30 -7.27 -1.94
C TYR A 193 19.88 -6.12 -2.85
N LEU A 194 19.09 -6.39 -3.89
CA LEU A 194 18.51 -5.35 -4.74
C LEU A 194 17.58 -4.43 -3.93
N THR A 195 16.77 -5.00 -3.02
CA THR A 195 15.91 -4.22 -2.14
C THR A 195 16.72 -3.41 -1.12
N LEU A 196 17.82 -3.97 -0.60
CA LEU A 196 18.75 -3.23 0.27
C LEU A 196 19.36 -2.03 -0.47
N GLY A 197 19.74 -2.20 -1.74
CA GLY A 197 20.18 -1.10 -2.60
C GLY A 197 19.10 -0.01 -2.72
N ASN A 198 17.85 -0.38 -2.96
CA ASN A 198 16.74 0.57 -2.97
C ASN A 198 16.55 1.25 -1.61
N ALA A 199 16.73 0.54 -0.49
CA ALA A 199 16.63 1.11 0.86
C ALA A 199 17.69 2.21 1.10
N VAL A 200 18.93 1.96 0.67
CA VAL A 200 20.03 2.95 0.77
C VAL A 200 19.72 4.18 -0.11
N LEU A 201 19.23 3.98 -1.33
CA LEU A 201 18.84 5.08 -2.22
C LEU A 201 17.61 5.85 -1.66
N ALA A 202 16.64 5.16 -1.06
CA ALA A 202 15.51 5.78 -0.38
C ALA A 202 15.97 6.63 0.83
N LEU A 203 16.92 6.12 1.61
CA LEU A 203 17.53 6.88 2.71
C LEU A 203 18.27 8.11 2.20
N TRP A 204 19.04 7.99 1.11
CA TRP A 204 19.67 9.13 0.47
C TRP A 204 18.63 10.18 0.02
N ALA A 205 17.54 9.77 -0.61
CA ALA A 205 16.47 10.68 -1.01
C ALA A 205 15.83 11.37 0.20
N ALA A 206 15.53 10.62 1.27
CA ALA A 206 14.95 11.13 2.52
C ALA A 206 15.86 12.17 3.21
N LEU A 207 17.16 11.91 3.29
CA LEU A 207 18.14 12.82 3.89
C LEU A 207 18.21 14.17 3.14
N ASN A 208 18.02 14.15 1.82
CA ASN A 208 18.06 15.35 0.98
C ASN A 208 16.73 16.13 0.94
N LEU A 209 15.62 15.59 1.48
CA LEU A 209 14.38 16.34 1.68
C LEU A 209 14.62 17.53 2.62
N ARG A 210 13.79 18.53 2.50
CA ARG A 210 13.80 19.71 3.38
C ARG A 210 12.44 19.85 4.06
N GLU A 211 12.47 20.12 5.36
CA GLU A 211 11.25 20.43 6.11
C GLU A 211 10.66 21.75 5.60
N PRO A 212 9.41 21.79 5.13
CA PRO A 212 8.74 23.01 4.79
C PRO A 212 8.63 23.90 6.05
N ARG A 213 9.20 25.07 6.04
CA ARG A 213 9.01 26.04 7.12
C ARG A 213 7.76 26.84 6.81
N ASP A 214 6.65 26.50 7.43
CA ASP A 214 5.52 27.43 7.49
C ASP A 214 5.79 28.45 8.61
N PRO A 215 5.97 29.75 8.30
CA PRO A 215 6.16 30.77 9.31
C PRO A 215 5.01 30.88 10.33
N ARG A 216 3.85 30.29 9.99
CA ARG A 216 2.63 30.25 10.85
C ARG A 216 2.65 29.07 11.82
N VAL A 217 3.55 28.10 11.64
CA VAL A 217 3.71 26.97 12.55
C VAL A 217 4.66 27.38 13.67
N LEU A 218 4.09 27.74 14.81
CA LEU A 218 4.84 27.93 16.06
C LEU A 218 5.64 26.66 16.40
N PRO A 219 6.85 26.81 17.02
CA PRO A 219 7.65 25.65 17.43
C PRO A 219 6.80 24.71 18.29
N ALA A 220 7.15 23.40 18.16
CA ALA A 220 6.41 22.29 18.77
C ALA A 220 5.82 22.64 20.14
N SER A 221 4.51 22.64 20.23
CA SER A 221 3.83 22.90 21.51
C SER A 221 4.22 21.76 22.47
N ASN A 222 4.30 22.05 23.78
CA ASN A 222 4.55 21.07 24.85
C ASN A 222 3.42 20.02 24.99
N ARG A 223 2.56 19.86 23.99
CA ARG A 223 1.49 18.86 23.96
C ARG A 223 2.09 17.47 23.80
N THR A 224 1.61 16.53 24.58
CA THR A 224 2.00 15.13 24.45
C THR A 224 1.48 14.55 23.13
N THR A 225 2.23 13.67 22.51
CA THR A 225 1.86 12.99 21.25
C THR A 225 0.47 12.36 21.33
N TRP A 226 0.13 11.72 22.46
CA TRP A 226 -1.18 11.12 22.70
C TRP A 226 -2.33 12.12 22.70
N ARG A 227 -2.10 13.31 23.25
CA ARG A 227 -3.10 14.37 23.22
C ARG A 227 -3.36 14.87 21.80
N MET A 228 -2.31 15.05 21.01
CA MET A 228 -2.45 15.43 19.59
C MET A 228 -3.21 14.35 18.81
N THR A 229 -2.88 13.07 19.02
CA THR A 229 -3.59 11.94 18.42
C THR A 229 -5.08 11.98 18.72
N PHE A 230 -5.44 12.15 20.01
CA PHE A 230 -6.83 12.18 20.43
C PHE A 230 -7.58 13.42 19.89
N GLU A 231 -6.96 14.60 19.96
CA GLU A 231 -7.51 15.84 19.41
C GLU A 231 -7.75 15.72 17.90
N THR A 232 -6.81 15.11 17.16
CA THR A 232 -6.95 14.88 15.72
C THR A 232 -8.04 13.85 15.40
N GLY A 233 -8.14 12.77 16.15
CA GLY A 233 -9.23 11.79 16.01
C GLY A 233 -10.60 12.44 16.23
N ARG A 234 -10.73 13.26 17.27
CA ARG A 234 -11.94 14.06 17.54
C ARG A 234 -12.22 15.07 16.41
N TRP A 235 -11.18 15.74 15.90
CA TRP A 235 -11.33 16.64 14.76
C TRP A 235 -11.87 15.91 13.52
N ILE A 236 -11.36 14.73 13.18
CA ILE A 236 -11.83 13.92 12.05
C ILE A 236 -13.34 13.68 12.15
N THR A 237 -13.85 13.29 13.33
CA THR A 237 -15.28 13.02 13.52
C THR A 237 -16.16 14.27 13.38
N HIS A 238 -15.60 15.47 13.54
CA HIS A 238 -16.30 16.75 13.38
C HIS A 238 -16.02 17.44 12.03
N ALA A 239 -15.11 16.90 11.21
CA ALA A 239 -14.79 17.40 9.86
C ALA A 239 -15.53 16.55 8.80
N PRO A 240 -16.71 16.97 8.32
CA PRO A 240 -17.59 16.12 7.49
C PRO A 240 -16.88 15.57 6.27
N LEU A 241 -16.09 16.41 5.58
CA LEU A 241 -15.39 15.99 4.37
C LEU A 241 -14.29 14.95 4.67
N ALA A 242 -13.46 15.18 5.69
CA ALA A 242 -12.40 14.25 6.05
C ALA A 242 -12.98 12.91 6.50
N PHE A 243 -13.99 12.95 7.37
CA PHE A 243 -14.67 11.74 7.85
C PHE A 243 -15.33 10.95 6.71
N GLY A 244 -16.10 11.64 5.84
CA GLY A 244 -16.77 11.01 4.70
C GLY A 244 -15.77 10.37 3.71
N VAL A 245 -14.66 11.05 3.42
CA VAL A 245 -13.60 10.54 2.52
C VAL A 245 -12.92 9.31 3.12
N ILE A 246 -12.63 9.29 4.43
CA ILE A 246 -12.05 8.12 5.10
C ILE A 246 -13.04 6.95 5.06
N LEU A 247 -14.32 7.16 5.37
CA LEU A 247 -15.36 6.13 5.29
C LEU A 247 -15.51 5.57 3.85
N ALA A 248 -15.48 6.44 2.84
CA ALA A 248 -15.52 6.00 1.46
C ALA A 248 -14.32 5.12 1.11
N GLY A 249 -13.11 5.54 1.52
CA GLY A 249 -11.91 4.74 1.36
C GLY A 249 -11.99 3.38 2.06
N MET A 250 -12.48 3.33 3.31
CA MET A 250 -12.71 2.07 4.04
C MET A 250 -13.65 1.14 3.27
N CYS A 251 -14.75 1.67 2.75
CA CYS A 251 -15.74 0.88 2.01
C CYS A 251 -15.15 0.27 0.73
N PHE A 252 -14.43 1.06 -0.06
CA PHE A 252 -13.92 0.61 -1.36
C PHE A 252 -12.66 -0.25 -1.22
N ASP A 253 -11.67 0.21 -0.43
CA ASP A 253 -10.39 -0.48 -0.26
C ASP A 253 -10.57 -1.86 0.38
N SER A 254 -11.38 -1.98 1.44
CA SER A 254 -11.50 -3.22 2.21
C SER A 254 -11.95 -4.40 1.36
N VAL A 255 -12.98 -4.22 0.53
CA VAL A 255 -13.55 -5.30 -0.29
C VAL A 255 -12.68 -5.63 -1.50
N VAL A 256 -12.09 -4.61 -2.16
CA VAL A 256 -11.20 -4.85 -3.30
C VAL A 256 -9.92 -5.52 -2.83
N ARG A 257 -9.32 -5.05 -1.74
CA ARG A 257 -8.12 -5.66 -1.14
C ARG A 257 -8.38 -7.08 -0.67
N LEU A 258 -9.55 -7.34 -0.06
CA LEU A 258 -9.96 -8.69 0.34
C LEU A 258 -10.00 -9.62 -0.87
N PHE A 259 -10.65 -9.20 -1.97
CA PHE A 259 -10.68 -10.00 -3.19
C PHE A 259 -9.27 -10.24 -3.75
N LEU A 260 -8.41 -9.20 -3.81
CA LEU A 260 -7.04 -9.34 -4.29
C LEU A 260 -6.20 -10.32 -3.45
N THR A 261 -6.49 -10.44 -2.14
CA THR A 261 -5.83 -11.40 -1.26
C THR A 261 -6.17 -12.85 -1.64
N VAL A 262 -7.39 -13.11 -2.13
CA VAL A 262 -7.83 -14.44 -2.55
C VAL A 262 -7.78 -14.63 -4.07
N ALA A 263 -7.24 -13.67 -4.82
CA ALA A 263 -7.26 -13.67 -6.28
C ALA A 263 -6.52 -14.87 -6.91
N SER A 264 -5.45 -15.37 -6.30
CA SER A 264 -4.75 -16.57 -6.78
C SER A 264 -5.65 -17.80 -6.81
N ASN A 265 -6.51 -17.98 -5.78
CA ASN A 265 -7.50 -19.05 -5.80
C ASN A 265 -8.54 -18.83 -6.90
N TYR A 266 -9.02 -17.59 -7.05
CA TYR A 266 -9.94 -17.26 -8.14
C TYR A 266 -9.35 -17.59 -9.52
N PHE A 267 -8.06 -17.33 -9.76
CA PHE A 267 -7.39 -17.65 -11.02
C PHE A 267 -7.41 -19.16 -11.33
N ARG A 268 -7.23 -20.00 -10.32
CA ARG A 268 -7.37 -21.47 -10.47
C ARG A 268 -8.80 -21.86 -10.88
N PHE A 269 -9.81 -21.26 -10.25
CA PHE A 269 -11.20 -21.54 -10.58
C PHE A 269 -11.62 -21.11 -12.00
N ILE A 270 -11.02 -20.06 -12.54
CA ILE A 270 -11.25 -19.61 -13.92
C ILE A 270 -10.29 -20.28 -14.93
N ALA A 271 -9.61 -21.35 -14.51
CA ALA A 271 -8.70 -22.14 -15.34
C ALA A 271 -7.52 -21.37 -15.95
N VAL A 272 -6.98 -20.39 -15.22
CA VAL A 272 -5.76 -19.67 -15.61
C VAL A 272 -4.55 -20.50 -15.19
N PRO A 273 -3.60 -20.80 -16.09
CA PRO A 273 -2.35 -21.48 -15.73
C PRO A 273 -1.55 -20.68 -14.69
N GLU A 274 -0.97 -21.36 -13.69
CA GLU A 274 -0.21 -20.69 -12.60
C GLU A 274 0.96 -19.86 -13.12
N ALA A 275 1.62 -20.30 -14.18
CA ALA A 275 2.68 -19.55 -14.86
C ALA A 275 2.24 -18.19 -15.39
N ALA A 276 0.92 -17.98 -15.63
CA ALA A 276 0.38 -16.70 -16.10
C ALA A 276 0.07 -15.70 -14.96
N PHE A 277 0.10 -16.12 -13.69
CA PHE A 277 -0.25 -15.24 -12.54
C PHE A 277 0.64 -14.02 -12.45
N GLY A 278 1.93 -14.17 -12.74
CA GLY A 278 2.88 -13.04 -12.80
C GLY A 278 2.55 -12.03 -13.90
N VAL A 279 2.11 -12.53 -15.07
CA VAL A 279 1.69 -11.68 -16.21
C VAL A 279 0.43 -10.89 -15.85
N ILE A 280 -0.53 -11.52 -15.16
CA ILE A 280 -1.74 -10.86 -14.67
C ILE A 280 -1.39 -9.76 -13.67
N GLY A 281 -0.50 -10.05 -12.72
CA GLY A 281 0.03 -9.06 -11.77
C GLY A 281 0.66 -7.85 -12.48
N SER A 282 1.44 -8.12 -13.54
CA SER A 282 2.01 -7.06 -14.39
C SER A 282 0.93 -6.25 -15.14
N GLY A 283 -0.18 -6.87 -15.52
CA GLY A 283 -1.35 -6.18 -16.10
C GLY A 283 -1.95 -5.15 -15.14
N PHE A 284 -1.99 -5.42 -13.84
CA PHE A 284 -2.40 -4.43 -12.84
C PHE A 284 -1.49 -3.20 -12.81
N ALA A 285 -0.19 -3.37 -13.06
CA ALA A 285 0.73 -2.25 -13.16
C ALA A 285 0.39 -1.31 -14.34
N VAL A 286 -0.04 -1.86 -15.47
CA VAL A 286 -0.51 -1.05 -16.63
C VAL A 286 -1.73 -0.23 -16.25
N ILE A 287 -2.70 -0.83 -15.57
CA ILE A 287 -3.89 -0.12 -15.09
C ILE A 287 -3.49 0.97 -14.07
N GLY A 288 -2.60 0.63 -13.12
CA GLY A 288 -2.04 1.57 -12.15
C GLY A 288 -1.29 2.75 -12.80
N PHE A 289 -0.68 2.53 -13.97
CA PHE A 289 -0.03 3.58 -14.74
C PHE A 289 -1.01 4.52 -15.45
N LEU A 290 -2.09 3.99 -15.99
CA LEU A 290 -3.06 4.76 -16.81
C LEU A 290 -4.12 5.49 -15.96
N THR A 291 -4.61 4.84 -14.90
CA THR A 291 -5.75 5.33 -14.11
C THR A 291 -5.51 6.69 -13.44
N PRO A 292 -4.32 7.01 -12.90
CA PRO A 292 -4.07 8.30 -12.26
C PRO A 292 -4.24 9.51 -13.18
N ALA A 293 -3.92 9.36 -14.47
CA ALA A 293 -4.16 10.42 -15.46
C ALA A 293 -5.66 10.71 -15.64
N LEU A 294 -6.48 9.65 -15.65
CA LEU A 294 -7.92 9.77 -15.66
C LEU A 294 -8.42 10.44 -14.37
N ALA A 295 -7.93 9.97 -13.20
CA ALA A 295 -8.29 10.53 -11.90
C ALA A 295 -8.02 12.05 -11.85
N ARG A 296 -6.83 12.48 -12.28
CA ARG A 296 -6.44 13.89 -12.34
C ARG A 296 -7.40 14.72 -13.20
N ARG A 297 -7.79 14.21 -14.37
CA ARG A 297 -8.76 14.90 -15.26
C ARG A 297 -10.13 15.01 -14.61
N LEU A 298 -10.56 13.97 -13.90
CA LEU A 298 -11.89 13.91 -13.30
C LEU A 298 -12.02 14.83 -12.08
N VAL A 299 -10.99 14.95 -11.22
CA VAL A 299 -11.03 15.90 -10.08
C VAL A 299 -11.12 17.36 -10.52
N GLY A 300 -10.67 17.69 -11.75
CA GLY A 300 -10.82 19.03 -12.32
C GLY A 300 -12.16 19.31 -12.97
N ARG A 301 -13.00 18.25 -13.20
CA ARG A 301 -14.26 18.37 -13.93
C ARG A 301 -15.49 17.97 -13.11
N TRP A 302 -15.35 17.04 -12.18
CA TRP A 302 -16.43 16.44 -11.42
C TRP A 302 -16.31 16.80 -9.93
N ASN A 303 -17.47 16.85 -9.27
CA ASN A 303 -17.49 16.98 -7.82
C ASN A 303 -17.13 15.63 -7.16
N ILE A 304 -16.84 15.68 -5.86
CA ILE A 304 -16.43 14.52 -5.06
C ILE A 304 -17.45 13.38 -5.14
N SER A 305 -18.75 13.70 -5.08
CA SER A 305 -19.82 12.69 -5.09
C SER A 305 -19.85 11.90 -6.41
N ARG A 306 -19.64 12.56 -7.56
CA ARG A 306 -19.54 11.89 -8.87
C ARG A 306 -18.29 11.01 -8.97
N ASN A 307 -17.16 11.49 -8.46
CA ASN A 307 -15.92 10.72 -8.46
C ASN A 307 -16.05 9.46 -7.60
N LEU A 308 -16.65 9.55 -6.42
CA LEU A 308 -16.87 8.39 -5.55
C LEU A 308 -17.96 7.45 -6.11
N ALA A 309 -18.98 7.97 -6.78
CA ALA A 309 -19.99 7.15 -7.48
C ALA A 309 -19.35 6.32 -8.61
N LEU A 310 -18.39 6.88 -9.36
CA LEU A 310 -17.63 6.12 -10.35
C LEU A 310 -16.88 4.95 -9.71
N VAL A 311 -16.19 5.21 -8.59
CA VAL A 311 -15.47 4.14 -7.86
C VAL A 311 -16.44 3.06 -7.39
N ALA A 312 -17.60 3.46 -6.84
CA ALA A 312 -18.63 2.52 -6.39
C ALA A 312 -19.17 1.67 -7.56
N ALA A 313 -19.44 2.29 -8.71
CA ALA A 313 -19.89 1.58 -9.90
C ALA A 313 -18.84 0.57 -10.40
N LEU A 314 -17.57 0.98 -10.51
CA LEU A 314 -16.47 0.09 -10.92
C LEU A 314 -16.29 -1.07 -9.95
N THR A 315 -16.33 -0.79 -8.64
CA THR A 315 -16.23 -1.83 -7.60
C THR A 315 -17.38 -2.83 -7.73
N LEU A 316 -18.62 -2.35 -7.84
CA LEU A 316 -19.80 -3.22 -7.95
C LEU A 316 -19.76 -4.07 -9.22
N VAL A 317 -19.47 -3.45 -10.37
CA VAL A 317 -19.34 -4.16 -11.66
C VAL A 317 -18.27 -5.24 -11.59
N GLY A 318 -17.10 -4.90 -11.07
CA GLY A 318 -16.02 -5.88 -10.91
C GLY A 318 -16.40 -7.02 -9.97
N LEU A 319 -17.00 -6.72 -8.81
CA LEU A 319 -17.42 -7.76 -7.84
C LEU A 319 -18.51 -8.66 -8.39
N LEU A 320 -19.50 -8.12 -9.10
CA LEU A 320 -20.54 -8.91 -9.77
C LEU A 320 -19.95 -9.83 -10.84
N GLY A 321 -18.93 -9.35 -11.56
CA GLY A 321 -18.23 -10.14 -12.56
C GLY A 321 -17.43 -11.30 -11.96
N VAL A 322 -16.61 -11.04 -10.93
CA VAL A 322 -15.80 -12.08 -10.28
C VAL A 322 -16.61 -13.00 -9.37
N SER A 323 -17.84 -12.64 -9.00
CA SER A 323 -18.75 -13.52 -8.24
C SER A 323 -19.23 -14.71 -9.04
N ARG A 324 -19.05 -14.70 -10.35
CA ARG A 324 -19.33 -15.81 -11.26
C ARG A 324 -18.04 -16.36 -11.83
N ILE A 325 -17.96 -17.69 -11.95
CA ILE A 325 -16.78 -18.35 -12.53
C ILE A 325 -16.92 -18.36 -14.06
N TRP A 326 -16.13 -17.51 -14.70
CA TRP A 326 -16.02 -17.43 -16.16
C TRP A 326 -14.65 -17.93 -16.57
N PRO A 327 -14.48 -19.15 -17.11
CA PRO A 327 -13.17 -19.63 -17.53
C PRO A 327 -12.43 -18.58 -18.40
N ILE A 328 -11.21 -18.20 -18.00
CA ILE A 328 -10.35 -17.20 -18.64
C ILE A 328 -10.96 -15.78 -18.71
N TRP A 329 -12.22 -15.66 -19.19
CA TRP A 329 -12.92 -14.37 -19.32
C TRP A 329 -13.14 -13.65 -17.99
N GLY A 330 -13.07 -14.38 -16.88
CA GLY A 330 -13.08 -13.80 -15.52
C GLY A 330 -12.01 -12.74 -15.29
N LEU A 331 -10.92 -12.78 -16.03
CA LEU A 331 -9.84 -11.76 -15.98
C LEU A 331 -10.32 -10.37 -16.36
N LEU A 332 -11.30 -10.24 -17.24
CA LEU A 332 -11.83 -8.93 -17.65
C LEU A 332 -12.43 -8.15 -16.48
N TRP A 333 -13.01 -8.85 -15.49
CA TRP A 333 -13.63 -8.24 -14.32
C TRP A 333 -12.63 -7.73 -13.29
N LEU A 334 -11.35 -8.08 -13.45
CA LEU A 334 -10.27 -7.53 -12.64
C LEU A 334 -9.94 -6.09 -13.03
N ILE A 335 -10.19 -5.71 -14.29
CA ILE A 335 -9.91 -4.35 -14.79
C ILE A 335 -10.67 -3.30 -13.98
N PRO A 336 -12.02 -3.36 -13.85
CA PRO A 336 -12.75 -2.39 -13.03
C PRO A 336 -12.35 -2.41 -11.56
N LEU A 337 -11.98 -3.57 -10.97
CA LEU A 337 -11.48 -3.64 -9.59
C LEU A 337 -10.13 -2.95 -9.42
N ALA A 338 -9.19 -3.19 -10.35
CA ALA A 338 -7.90 -2.51 -10.35
C ALA A 338 -8.02 -1.00 -10.54
N MET A 339 -8.91 -0.56 -11.44
CA MET A 339 -9.24 0.86 -11.61
C MET A 339 -9.86 1.45 -10.34
N ALA A 340 -10.83 0.76 -9.74
CA ALA A 340 -11.46 1.19 -8.49
C ALA A 340 -10.44 1.36 -7.37
N MET A 341 -9.51 0.41 -7.22
CA MET A 341 -8.43 0.48 -6.22
C MET A 341 -7.52 1.70 -6.46
N SER A 342 -7.08 1.91 -7.71
CA SER A 342 -6.21 3.03 -8.08
C SER A 342 -6.91 4.38 -7.90
N LEU A 343 -8.19 4.50 -8.33
CA LEU A 343 -8.99 5.70 -8.14
C LEU A 343 -9.25 5.99 -6.65
N THR A 344 -9.51 4.95 -5.83
CA THR A 344 -9.71 5.10 -4.38
C THR A 344 -8.47 5.73 -3.75
N GLN A 345 -7.29 5.18 -4.03
CA GLN A 345 -6.02 5.71 -3.49
C GLN A 345 -5.81 7.18 -3.91
N PHE A 346 -6.04 7.49 -5.18
CA PHE A 346 -5.88 8.86 -5.68
C PHE A 346 -6.88 9.83 -5.04
N TYR A 347 -8.18 9.51 -5.06
CA TYR A 347 -9.23 10.42 -4.58
C TYR A 347 -9.17 10.63 -3.08
N VAL A 348 -8.91 9.59 -2.31
CA VAL A 348 -8.80 9.72 -0.86
C VAL A 348 -7.61 10.59 -0.50
N SER A 349 -6.45 10.39 -1.13
CA SER A 349 -5.30 11.25 -0.92
C SER A 349 -5.60 12.70 -1.32
N TYR A 350 -6.13 12.92 -2.50
CA TYR A 350 -6.44 14.25 -3.02
C TYR A 350 -7.41 15.03 -2.11
N TYR A 351 -8.57 14.44 -1.83
CA TYR A 351 -9.61 15.12 -1.07
C TYR A 351 -9.25 15.28 0.41
N LEU A 352 -8.57 14.31 1.01
CA LEU A 352 -8.16 14.40 2.40
C LEU A 352 -7.10 15.46 2.63
N ASN A 353 -6.11 15.57 1.74
CA ASN A 353 -5.12 16.65 1.82
C ASN A 353 -5.72 18.04 1.66
N ARG A 354 -6.76 18.19 0.83
CA ARG A 354 -7.51 19.46 0.71
C ARG A 354 -8.41 19.74 1.90
N ALA A 355 -8.96 18.72 2.56
CA ALA A 355 -9.82 18.88 3.74
C ALA A 355 -9.04 19.34 4.98
N VAL A 356 -7.76 18.98 5.07
CA VAL A 356 -6.91 19.34 6.22
C VAL A 356 -6.35 20.73 6.02
N THR A 357 -6.95 21.71 6.71
CA THR A 357 -6.52 23.11 6.67
C THR A 357 -5.32 23.39 7.59
N ASP A 358 -5.24 22.72 8.75
CA ASP A 358 -4.12 22.84 9.68
C ASP A 358 -3.01 21.85 9.33
N ALA A 359 -1.91 22.41 8.81
CA ALA A 359 -0.72 21.63 8.45
C ALA A 359 -0.15 20.82 9.62
N ARG A 360 -0.36 21.27 10.87
CA ARG A 360 0.17 20.61 12.09
C ARG A 360 -0.45 19.24 12.38
N GLN A 361 -1.61 18.94 11.80
CA GLN A 361 -2.32 17.67 12.03
C GLN A 361 -2.33 16.79 10.79
N ARG A 362 -1.74 17.23 9.67
CA ARG A 362 -1.86 16.56 8.37
C ARG A 362 -1.34 15.12 8.39
N ALA A 363 -0.13 14.92 8.90
CA ALA A 363 0.46 13.58 8.96
C ALA A 363 -0.36 12.64 9.86
N THR A 364 -0.82 13.14 11.02
CA THR A 364 -1.69 12.36 11.92
C THR A 364 -3.01 11.98 11.23
N VAL A 365 -3.65 12.91 10.50
CA VAL A 365 -4.91 12.61 9.76
C VAL A 365 -4.69 11.56 8.69
N LEU A 366 -3.57 11.65 7.94
CA LEU A 366 -3.24 10.66 6.91
C LEU A 366 -2.91 9.28 7.51
N SER A 367 -2.30 9.24 8.71
CA SER A 367 -2.08 7.99 9.45
C SER A 367 -3.40 7.39 9.97
N PHE A 368 -4.35 8.22 10.43
CA PHE A 368 -5.70 7.73 10.75
C PHE A 368 -6.40 7.10 9.54
N ARG A 369 -6.20 7.64 8.33
CA ARG A 369 -6.68 7.01 7.09
C ARG A 369 -6.13 5.59 6.94
N GLY A 370 -4.80 5.43 7.08
CA GLY A 370 -4.15 4.14 6.97
C GLY A 370 -4.67 3.14 8.00
N LEU A 371 -4.75 3.55 9.29
CA LEU A 371 -5.33 2.73 10.35
C LEU A 371 -6.78 2.31 10.02
N ALA A 372 -7.62 3.25 9.59
CA ALA A 372 -9.02 2.99 9.26
C ALA A 372 -9.15 1.97 8.11
N PHE A 373 -8.32 2.07 7.08
CA PHE A 373 -8.28 1.13 5.96
C PHE A 373 -7.87 -0.27 6.42
N ASN A 374 -6.84 -0.37 7.25
CA ASN A 374 -6.37 -1.65 7.77
C ASN A 374 -7.38 -2.32 8.70
N LEU A 375 -8.07 -1.55 9.54
CA LEU A 375 -9.15 -2.06 10.39
C LEU A 375 -10.36 -2.53 9.55
N ALA A 376 -10.75 -1.76 8.53
CA ALA A 376 -11.85 -2.15 7.64
C ALA A 376 -11.53 -3.42 6.85
N TYR A 377 -10.31 -3.53 6.32
CA TYR A 377 -9.83 -4.73 5.65
C TYR A 377 -9.78 -5.94 6.57
N GLY A 378 -9.24 -5.78 7.78
CA GLY A 378 -9.20 -6.84 8.80
C GLY A 378 -10.60 -7.31 9.19
N GLY A 379 -11.54 -6.37 9.41
CA GLY A 379 -12.94 -6.67 9.69
C GLY A 379 -13.62 -7.42 8.55
N ALA A 380 -13.42 -6.99 7.30
CA ALA A 380 -13.93 -7.67 6.11
C ALA A 380 -13.35 -9.10 5.99
N GLY A 381 -12.06 -9.27 6.28
CA GLY A 381 -11.38 -10.56 6.30
C GLY A 381 -11.95 -11.52 7.35
N LEU A 382 -12.22 -11.02 8.56
CA LEU A 382 -12.86 -11.82 9.63
C LEU A 382 -14.28 -12.25 9.26
N LEU A 383 -15.08 -11.36 8.67
CA LEU A 383 -16.42 -11.67 8.17
C LEU A 383 -16.36 -12.74 7.07
N PHE A 384 -15.42 -12.60 6.13
CA PHE A 384 -15.22 -13.57 5.06
C PHE A 384 -14.79 -14.94 5.61
N ALA A 385 -13.85 -14.97 6.56
CA ALA A 385 -13.44 -16.22 7.23
C ALA A 385 -14.59 -16.88 8.01
N GLY A 386 -15.40 -16.09 8.71
CA GLY A 386 -16.61 -16.58 9.38
C GLY A 386 -17.62 -17.18 8.40
N LEU A 387 -17.83 -16.50 7.27
CA LEU A 387 -18.72 -16.97 6.21
C LEU A 387 -18.23 -18.29 5.59
N THR A 388 -16.95 -18.38 5.22
CA THR A 388 -16.37 -19.60 4.65
C THR A 388 -16.45 -20.78 5.62
N ARG A 389 -16.22 -20.54 6.92
CA ARG A 389 -16.38 -21.56 7.97
C ARG A 389 -17.84 -22.05 8.09
N LEU A 390 -18.80 -21.13 8.01
CA LEU A 390 -20.23 -21.49 8.05
C LEU A 390 -20.64 -22.29 6.82
N LEU A 391 -20.24 -21.84 5.64
CA LEU A 391 -20.51 -22.53 4.37
C LEU A 391 -19.85 -23.91 4.31
N GLY A 392 -18.66 -24.07 4.88
CA GLY A 392 -17.90 -25.32 4.91
C GLY A 392 -18.57 -26.44 5.74
N LYS A 393 -19.56 -26.09 6.58
CA LYS A 393 -20.38 -27.13 7.29
C LYS A 393 -21.35 -27.88 6.37
N TYR A 394 -21.70 -27.27 5.22
CA TYR A 394 -22.79 -27.76 4.37
C TYR A 394 -22.41 -27.92 2.90
N ASN A 395 -21.20 -27.57 2.51
CA ASN A 395 -20.76 -27.53 1.12
C ASN A 395 -19.37 -28.10 0.95
N ALA A 396 -19.07 -28.60 -0.25
CA ALA A 396 -17.71 -29.00 -0.64
C ALA A 396 -16.77 -27.80 -0.70
N PRO A 397 -15.45 -27.98 -0.53
CA PRO A 397 -14.47 -26.87 -0.51
C PRO A 397 -14.56 -25.92 -1.70
N ASP A 398 -14.76 -26.43 -2.90
CA ASP A 398 -14.87 -25.63 -4.13
C ASP A 398 -16.16 -24.80 -4.15
N GLU A 399 -17.27 -25.34 -3.67
CA GLU A 399 -18.53 -24.59 -3.54
C GLU A 399 -18.46 -23.52 -2.46
N VAL A 400 -17.72 -23.76 -1.38
CA VAL A 400 -17.52 -22.77 -0.31
C VAL A 400 -16.90 -21.51 -0.87
N PHE A 401 -15.83 -21.63 -1.66
CA PHE A 401 -15.14 -20.49 -2.22
C PHE A 401 -16.03 -19.70 -3.20
N THR A 402 -16.69 -20.40 -4.13
CA THR A 402 -17.56 -19.74 -5.13
C THR A 402 -18.77 -19.07 -4.47
N LYS A 403 -19.41 -19.71 -3.48
CA LYS A 403 -20.49 -19.12 -2.69
C LYS A 403 -20.01 -17.91 -1.88
N ALA A 404 -18.83 -18.00 -1.27
CA ALA A 404 -18.25 -16.89 -0.51
C ALA A 404 -17.94 -15.68 -1.42
N LEU A 405 -17.41 -15.89 -2.63
CA LEU A 405 -17.25 -14.82 -3.63
C LEU A 405 -18.58 -14.17 -4.01
N GLY A 406 -19.66 -14.97 -4.13
CA GLY A 406 -21.01 -14.48 -4.41
C GLY A 406 -21.58 -13.54 -3.36
N TRP A 407 -21.02 -13.53 -2.13
CA TRP A 407 -21.42 -12.61 -1.06
C TRP A 407 -20.72 -11.27 -1.10
N LEU A 408 -19.56 -11.14 -1.78
CA LEU A 408 -18.80 -9.89 -1.84
C LEU A 408 -19.59 -8.72 -2.44
N PRO A 409 -20.36 -8.87 -3.54
CA PRO A 409 -21.21 -7.79 -4.04
C PRO A 409 -22.25 -7.33 -3.01
N TRP A 410 -22.88 -8.25 -2.27
CA TRP A 410 -23.87 -7.92 -1.25
C TRP A 410 -23.25 -7.20 -0.05
N TYR A 411 -22.09 -7.68 0.43
CA TYR A 411 -21.32 -6.97 1.44
C TYR A 411 -21.03 -5.53 1.00
N PHE A 412 -20.58 -5.36 -0.24
CA PHE A 412 -20.30 -4.04 -0.79
C PHE A 412 -21.56 -3.17 -0.90
N ILE A 413 -22.68 -3.70 -1.39
CA ILE A 413 -23.93 -2.96 -1.50
C ILE A 413 -24.38 -2.46 -0.12
N VAL A 414 -24.34 -3.28 0.90
CA VAL A 414 -24.73 -2.91 2.28
C VAL A 414 -23.82 -1.80 2.82
N THR A 415 -22.51 -1.94 2.68
CA THR A 415 -21.55 -0.94 3.16
C THR A 415 -21.64 0.36 2.35
N ALA A 416 -21.82 0.29 1.03
CA ALA A 416 -22.00 1.45 0.17
C ALA A 416 -23.34 2.18 0.44
N ALA A 417 -24.43 1.44 0.73
CA ALA A 417 -25.69 2.04 1.14
C ALA A 417 -25.53 2.77 2.48
N GLY A 418 -24.85 2.18 3.45
CA GLY A 418 -24.49 2.82 4.71
C GLY A 418 -23.69 4.10 4.49
N LEU A 419 -22.68 4.05 3.61
CA LEU A 419 -21.88 5.20 3.21
C LEU A 419 -22.77 6.31 2.59
N ALA A 420 -23.66 5.96 1.66
CA ALA A 420 -24.57 6.92 1.01
C ALA A 420 -25.50 7.62 2.02
N ILE A 421 -26.02 6.89 3.02
CA ILE A 421 -26.83 7.47 4.10
C ILE A 421 -25.99 8.43 4.95
N CYS A 422 -24.76 8.04 5.33
CA CYS A 422 -23.83 8.91 6.06
C CYS A 422 -23.48 10.14 5.24
N TRP A 423 -23.19 10.00 3.94
CA TRP A 423 -22.86 11.07 3.03
C TRP A 423 -23.96 12.14 2.95
N LYS A 424 -25.23 11.67 2.84
CA LYS A 424 -26.40 12.54 2.84
C LYS A 424 -26.55 13.30 4.18
N ARG A 425 -26.34 12.62 5.32
CA ARG A 425 -26.39 13.24 6.65
C ARG A 425 -25.30 14.29 6.85
N LEU A 426 -24.11 14.07 6.30
CA LEU A 426 -22.97 14.99 6.36
C LEU A 426 -23.11 16.18 5.39
N LYS A 427 -24.18 16.25 4.58
CA LYS A 427 -24.45 17.30 3.57
C LYS A 427 -23.28 17.50 2.58
N LEU A 428 -22.67 16.43 2.11
CA LEU A 428 -21.51 16.43 1.22
C LEU A 428 -21.88 16.30 -0.27
N PHE A 429 -23.09 16.69 -0.66
CA PHE A 429 -23.57 16.69 -2.05
C PHE A 429 -23.13 17.92 -2.83
#